data_78a91a3c9406c24eb67cd1e5f5b34f66
#
_entry.id   78a91a3c9406c24eb67cd1e5f5b34f66
#
_cell.length_a   1.000
_cell.length_b   1.000
_cell.length_c   1.000
_cell.angle_alpha   90.00
_cell.angle_beta   90.00
_cell.angle_gamma   90.00
#
_symmetry.space_group_name_H-M   'P 1'
#
loop_
_entity.id
_entity.type
_entity.pdbx_description
1 polymer ?
#
loop_
_entity_poly.entity_id
_entity_poly.type
_entity_poly.pdbx_seq_one_letter_code
_entity_poly.pdbx_strand_id
1 'polypeptide(L)'
;KNKIMNEYIFYTTEGYTYPPKEDMEIENCQVLGRAYGETAKEAKVNLLQRCPWIQESGFDIEEIICKQLLNDETKEDIRTIVQYLFVDEHRHFYESEEPSDHIYHTLLRLKEACN
;
A
#
# COMPACT_ATOMS: atom_id res chain seq x y z
N LYS A 1 18.90 12.78 5.72
CA LYS A 1 18.27 11.49 5.87
C LYS A 1 17.15 11.32 4.85
N ASN A 2 17.18 10.23 4.11
CA ASN A 2 16.20 9.98 3.08
C ASN A 2 14.83 9.67 3.69
N LYS A 3 13.82 10.26 3.10
CA LYS A 3 12.44 9.98 3.48
C LYS A 3 11.92 8.82 2.66
N ILE A 4 11.15 7.96 3.31
CA ILE A 4 10.50 6.85 2.64
C ILE A 4 9.14 7.32 2.15
N MET A 5 8.94 7.30 0.84
CA MET A 5 7.68 7.68 0.23
C MET A 5 6.92 6.43 -0.18
N ASN A 6 5.81 6.20 0.48
CA ASN A 6 4.93 5.09 0.18
C ASN A 6 3.87 5.54 -0.80
N GLU A 7 3.39 4.61 -1.60
CA GLU A 7 2.30 4.89 -2.53
C GLU A 7 0.99 4.39 -1.95
N TYR A 8 -0.07 5.19 -2.14
CA TYR A 8 -1.40 4.86 -1.63
C TYR A 8 -2.41 5.01 -2.74
N ILE A 9 -3.43 4.14 -2.71
CA ILE A 9 -4.60 4.28 -3.57
C ILE A 9 -5.77 4.79 -2.73
N PHE A 10 -6.56 5.67 -3.33
CA PHE A 10 -7.70 6.29 -2.67
C PHE A 10 -8.95 5.99 -3.48
N TYR A 11 -9.98 5.52 -2.79
CA TYR A 11 -11.24 5.20 -3.43
C TYR A 11 -12.41 5.49 -2.51
N THR A 12 -13.59 5.51 -3.08
CA THR A 12 -14.81 5.76 -2.33
C THR A 12 -15.88 4.77 -2.75
N THR A 13 -16.80 4.51 -1.84
CA THR A 13 -18.00 3.71 -2.13
C THR A 13 -19.23 4.60 -2.27
N GLU A 14 -19.06 5.92 -2.23
CA GLU A 14 -20.14 6.86 -2.43
C GLU A 14 -20.70 6.79 -3.85
N GLY A 15 -21.98 7.09 -3.98
CA GLY A 15 -22.64 7.11 -5.27
C GLY A 15 -23.25 5.75 -5.61
N TYR A 16 -23.66 5.63 -6.87
CA TYR A 16 -24.37 4.47 -7.36
C TYR A 16 -23.73 3.96 -8.63
N THR A 17 -23.82 2.67 -8.85
CA THR A 17 -23.33 2.08 -10.08
C THR A 17 -24.26 0.94 -10.50
N TYR A 18 -24.24 0.63 -11.81
CA TYR A 18 -25.06 -0.42 -12.40
C TYR A 18 -24.19 -1.32 -13.26
N PRO A 19 -24.39 -2.64 -13.19
CA PRO A 19 -23.71 -3.53 -14.14
C PRO A 19 -24.15 -3.22 -15.57
N PRO A 20 -23.31 -3.49 -16.58
CA PRO A 20 -23.62 -3.13 -17.96
C PRO A 20 -24.90 -3.72 -18.54
N LYS A 21 -25.34 -4.86 -18.00
CA LYS A 21 -26.48 -5.59 -18.55
C LYS A 21 -27.65 -5.73 -17.58
N GLU A 22 -27.63 -5.03 -16.46
CA GLU A 22 -28.67 -5.15 -15.45
C GLU A 22 -29.13 -3.78 -14.99
N ASP A 23 -30.40 -3.72 -14.58
CA ASP A 23 -30.99 -2.49 -14.07
C ASP A 23 -30.84 -2.35 -12.56
N MET A 24 -30.23 -3.32 -11.91
CA MET A 24 -30.10 -3.34 -10.47
C MET A 24 -28.84 -2.59 -10.05
N GLU A 25 -28.96 -1.73 -9.02
CA GLU A 25 -27.79 -1.09 -8.42
C GLU A 25 -26.88 -2.11 -7.76
N ILE A 26 -25.60 -1.90 -7.87
CA ILE A 26 -24.61 -2.65 -7.12
C ILE A 26 -23.78 -1.68 -6.31
N GLU A 27 -23.04 -2.22 -5.35
CA GLU A 27 -22.16 -1.42 -4.52
C GLU A 27 -21.13 -0.69 -5.38
N ASN A 28 -21.02 0.62 -5.16
CA ASN A 28 -20.09 1.44 -5.90
C ASN A 28 -18.67 1.30 -5.35
N CYS A 29 -17.71 1.33 -6.25
CA CYS A 29 -16.31 1.43 -5.86
C CYS A 29 -15.60 2.25 -6.93
N GLN A 30 -15.30 3.50 -6.59
CA GLN A 30 -14.70 4.44 -7.54
C GLN A 30 -13.32 4.85 -7.08
N VAL A 31 -12.31 4.58 -7.89
CA VAL A 31 -10.95 4.99 -7.62
C VAL A 31 -10.81 6.48 -7.90
N LEU A 32 -10.34 7.21 -6.91
CA LEU A 32 -10.14 8.65 -7.01
C LEU A 32 -8.72 9.00 -7.46
N GLY A 33 -7.76 8.13 -7.18
CA GLY A 33 -6.40 8.35 -7.62
C GLY A 33 -5.38 7.68 -6.71
N ARG A 34 -4.12 7.93 -7.04
CA ARG A 34 -2.99 7.44 -6.26
C ARG A 34 -2.11 8.62 -5.88
N ALA A 35 -1.46 8.53 -4.75
CA ALA A 35 -0.56 9.58 -4.31
C ALA A 35 0.53 9.01 -3.40
N TYR A 36 1.62 9.73 -3.31
CA TYR A 36 2.76 9.35 -2.48
C TYR A 36 2.80 10.21 -1.22
N GLY A 37 3.29 9.63 -0.13
CA GLY A 37 3.53 10.34 1.10
C GLY A 37 4.27 9.46 2.08
N GLU A 38 4.84 10.04 3.11
CA GLU A 38 5.44 9.28 4.19
C GLU A 38 4.37 8.56 5.00
N THR A 39 3.17 9.15 5.05
CA THR A 39 2.01 8.61 5.74
C THR A 39 0.79 8.69 4.82
N ALA A 40 -0.24 7.94 5.18
CA ALA A 40 -1.51 8.00 4.46
C ALA A 40 -2.10 9.41 4.47
N LYS A 41 -1.99 10.09 5.60
CA LYS A 41 -2.51 11.45 5.75
C LYS A 41 -1.81 12.43 4.80
N GLU A 42 -0.49 12.35 4.72
CA GLU A 42 0.29 13.17 3.80
C GLU A 42 -0.07 12.89 2.35
N ALA A 43 -0.18 11.60 2.00
CA ALA A 43 -0.55 11.20 0.64
C ALA A 43 -1.94 11.73 0.27
N LYS A 44 -2.88 11.71 1.21
CA LYS A 44 -4.24 12.24 0.99
C LYS A 44 -4.21 13.74 0.70
N VAL A 45 -3.44 14.50 1.49
CA VAL A 45 -3.27 15.92 1.25
C VAL A 45 -2.70 16.16 -0.15
N ASN A 46 -1.68 15.40 -0.52
CA ASN A 46 -1.06 15.53 -1.83
C ASN A 46 -2.04 15.21 -2.96
N LEU A 47 -2.88 14.19 -2.79
CA LEU A 47 -3.89 13.85 -3.78
C LEU A 47 -4.91 15.00 -3.94
N LEU A 48 -5.42 15.49 -2.84
CA LEU A 48 -6.45 16.53 -2.88
C LEU A 48 -5.94 17.85 -3.46
N GLN A 49 -4.67 18.17 -3.22
CA GLN A 49 -4.04 19.34 -3.82
C GLN A 49 -3.87 19.20 -5.33
N ARG A 50 -3.49 18.00 -5.78
CA ARG A 50 -3.28 17.73 -7.21
C ARG A 50 -4.59 17.56 -7.96
N CYS A 51 -5.62 17.08 -7.27
CA CYS A 51 -6.92 16.75 -7.88
C CYS A 51 -8.07 17.48 -7.16
N PRO A 52 -8.16 18.81 -7.33
CA PRO A 52 -9.24 19.57 -6.67
C PRO A 52 -10.63 19.13 -7.10
N TRP A 53 -10.75 18.48 -8.25
CA TRP A 53 -12.05 17.99 -8.74
C TRP A 53 -12.73 17.04 -7.76
N ILE A 54 -11.96 16.36 -6.91
CA ILE A 54 -12.53 15.41 -5.95
C ILE A 54 -13.50 16.14 -5.01
N GLN A 55 -13.05 17.23 -4.41
CA GLN A 55 -13.90 18.04 -3.53
C GLN A 55 -14.99 18.77 -4.30
N GLU A 56 -14.64 19.29 -5.46
CA GLU A 56 -15.60 20.04 -6.30
C GLU A 56 -16.74 19.15 -6.79
N SER A 57 -16.50 17.87 -6.95
CA SER A 57 -17.52 16.91 -7.37
C SER A 57 -18.46 16.49 -6.24
N GLY A 58 -18.18 16.92 -5.01
CA GLY A 58 -19.06 16.65 -3.89
C GLY A 58 -18.77 15.40 -3.09
N PHE A 59 -17.64 14.74 -3.34
CA PHE A 59 -17.26 13.59 -2.53
C PHE A 59 -16.96 14.00 -1.10
N ASP A 60 -17.40 13.18 -0.16
CA ASP A 60 -17.10 13.41 1.26
C ASP A 60 -15.69 12.92 1.53
N ILE A 61 -14.81 13.87 1.85
CA ILE A 61 -13.40 13.57 2.08
C ILE A 61 -13.20 12.60 3.22
N GLU A 62 -14.07 12.66 4.23
CA GLU A 62 -13.98 11.76 5.39
C GLU A 62 -14.34 10.30 5.04
N GLU A 63 -15.06 10.10 3.93
CA GLU A 63 -15.47 8.77 3.48
C GLU A 63 -14.47 8.14 2.50
N ILE A 64 -13.42 8.85 2.15
CA ILE A 64 -12.39 8.32 1.25
C ILE A 64 -11.60 7.23 1.98
N ILE A 65 -11.50 6.09 1.33
CA ILE A 65 -10.75 4.93 1.85
C ILE A 65 -9.36 4.96 1.24
N CYS A 66 -8.37 4.75 2.08
CA CYS A 66 -6.96 4.75 1.68
C CYS A 66 -6.33 3.40 1.98
N LYS A 67 -5.63 2.85 1.00
CA LYS A 67 -4.87 1.62 1.17
C LYS A 67 -3.47 1.81 0.63
N GLN A 68 -2.48 1.34 1.37
CA GLN A 68 -1.10 1.39 0.93
C GLN A 68 -0.88 0.33 -0.15
N LEU A 69 -0.18 0.72 -1.21
CA LEU A 69 0.19 -0.18 -2.28
C LEU A 69 1.59 -0.72 -2.02
N LEU A 70 1.77 -2.02 -2.28
CA LEU A 70 3.10 -2.62 -2.22
C LEU A 70 3.78 -2.42 -3.56
N ASN A 71 5.00 -1.86 -3.53
CA ASN A 71 5.81 -1.78 -4.73
C ASN A 71 6.52 -3.12 -4.97
N ASP A 72 7.17 -3.25 -6.13
CA ASP A 72 7.83 -4.51 -6.50
C ASP A 72 8.99 -4.85 -5.58
N GLU A 73 9.73 -3.85 -5.12
CA GLU A 73 10.83 -4.08 -4.18
C GLU A 73 10.31 -4.63 -2.86
N THR A 74 9.24 -4.08 -2.32
CA THR A 74 8.65 -4.57 -1.07
C THR A 74 8.15 -6.00 -1.22
N LYS A 75 7.50 -6.31 -2.35
CA LYS A 75 7.04 -7.67 -2.63
C LYS A 75 8.22 -8.65 -2.67
N GLU A 76 9.30 -8.26 -3.30
CA GLU A 76 10.49 -9.09 -3.42
C GLU A 76 11.14 -9.31 -2.04
N ASP A 77 11.15 -8.27 -1.21
CA ASP A 77 11.66 -8.36 0.15
C ASP A 77 10.82 -9.32 0.98
N ILE A 78 9.50 -9.29 0.83
CA ILE A 78 8.61 -10.23 1.51
C ILE A 78 8.92 -11.65 1.05
N ARG A 79 9.09 -11.88 -0.25
CA ARG A 79 9.44 -13.19 -0.79
C ARG A 79 10.75 -13.70 -0.19
N THR A 80 11.74 -12.84 -0.10
CA THR A 80 13.05 -13.16 0.44
C THR A 80 12.94 -13.62 1.89
N ILE A 81 12.17 -12.91 2.70
CA ILE A 81 11.99 -13.28 4.10
C ILE A 81 11.19 -14.59 4.24
N VAL A 82 10.13 -14.74 3.44
CA VAL A 82 9.35 -15.97 3.45
C VAL A 82 10.22 -17.16 3.06
N GLN A 83 11.05 -17.00 2.04
CA GLN A 83 11.98 -18.04 1.63
C GLN A 83 12.92 -18.40 2.76
N TYR A 84 13.50 -17.41 3.41
CA TYR A 84 14.39 -17.63 4.55
C TYR A 84 13.70 -18.40 5.67
N LEU A 85 12.47 -18.02 6.02
CA LEU A 85 11.75 -18.62 7.13
C LEU A 85 11.25 -20.03 6.84
N PHE A 86 10.83 -20.30 5.61
CA PHE A 86 10.22 -21.59 5.27
C PHE A 86 11.15 -22.58 4.60
N VAL A 87 12.20 -22.12 3.95
CA VAL A 87 13.12 -23.01 3.23
C VAL A 87 14.42 -23.16 3.99
N ASP A 88 14.96 -22.07 4.50
CA ASP A 88 16.28 -22.06 5.14
C ASP A 88 16.21 -22.14 6.65
N GLU A 89 15.03 -22.12 7.23
CA GLU A 89 14.84 -22.05 8.67
C GLU A 89 15.53 -23.18 9.41
N HIS A 90 15.48 -24.41 8.89
CA HIS A 90 16.16 -25.54 9.54
C HIS A 90 17.65 -25.31 9.72
N ARG A 91 18.30 -24.86 8.67
CA ARG A 91 19.74 -24.64 8.70
C ARG A 91 20.10 -23.52 9.68
N HIS A 92 19.47 -22.38 9.49
CA HIS A 92 19.82 -21.18 10.26
C HIS A 92 19.38 -21.26 11.72
N PHE A 93 18.24 -21.87 11.95
CA PHE A 93 17.71 -22.01 13.29
C PHE A 93 18.59 -22.89 14.18
N TYR A 94 19.03 -24.01 13.65
CA TYR A 94 19.83 -24.97 14.43
C TYR A 94 21.31 -24.66 14.47
N GLU A 95 21.80 -23.91 13.54
CA GLU A 95 23.20 -23.51 13.51
C GLU A 95 23.47 -22.26 14.35
N SER A 96 22.42 -21.64 14.84
CA SER A 96 22.52 -20.44 15.68
C SER A 96 23.31 -19.31 15.06
N GLU A 97 23.28 -19.24 13.73
CA GLU A 97 23.98 -18.21 13.00
C GLU A 97 23.12 -16.96 12.84
N GLU A 98 23.76 -15.83 12.78
CA GLU A 98 23.07 -14.59 12.47
C GLU A 98 22.65 -14.61 10.99
N PRO A 99 21.54 -13.93 10.65
CA PRO A 99 21.16 -13.82 9.25
C PRO A 99 22.28 -13.24 8.41
N SER A 100 22.37 -13.69 7.16
CA SER A 100 23.33 -13.11 6.23
C SER A 100 23.06 -11.62 6.03
N ASP A 101 24.07 -10.90 5.51
CA ASP A 101 23.90 -9.48 5.20
C ASP A 101 22.71 -9.23 4.30
N HIS A 102 22.46 -10.12 3.34
CA HIS A 102 21.32 -10.01 2.45
C HIS A 102 19.99 -10.01 3.21
N ILE A 103 19.84 -10.93 4.15
CA ILE A 103 18.62 -11.01 4.97
C ILE A 103 18.50 -9.80 5.88
N TYR A 104 19.60 -9.40 6.49
CA TYR A 104 19.61 -8.23 7.37
C TYR A 104 19.13 -6.97 6.62
N HIS A 105 19.69 -6.72 5.44
CA HIS A 105 19.31 -5.54 4.66
C HIS A 105 17.87 -5.63 4.15
N THR A 106 17.41 -6.85 3.82
CA THR A 106 16.02 -7.06 3.44
C THR A 106 15.08 -6.71 4.59
N LEU A 107 15.41 -7.14 5.81
CA LEU A 107 14.62 -6.81 6.99
C LEU A 107 14.58 -5.31 7.26
N LEU A 108 15.71 -4.62 7.07
CA LEU A 108 15.74 -3.17 7.22
C LEU A 108 14.81 -2.48 6.23
N ARG A 109 14.83 -2.89 4.97
CA ARG A 109 13.95 -2.30 3.95
C ARG A 109 12.48 -2.52 4.29
N LEU A 110 12.14 -3.74 4.75
CA LEU A 110 10.75 -4.03 5.15
C LEU A 110 10.34 -3.20 6.37
N LYS A 111 11.23 -3.06 7.33
CA LYS A 111 10.94 -2.24 8.51
C LYS A 111 10.63 -0.79 8.11
N GLU A 112 11.42 -0.23 7.21
CA GLU A 112 11.21 1.12 6.73
C GLU A 112 9.92 1.25 5.92
N ALA A 113 9.61 0.25 5.11
CA ALA A 113 8.40 0.26 4.29
C ALA A 113 7.12 0.15 5.13
N CYS A 114 7.21 -0.41 6.32
CA CYS A 114 6.05 -0.59 7.20
C CYS A 114 5.81 0.56 8.18
N ASN A 115 6.64 1.58 8.14
CA ASN A 115 6.48 2.71 9.05
C ASN A 115 5.45 3.74 8.52
#